data_6459a556f3e1564c9aa03740d2ff422c
#
_entry.id   6459a556f3e1564c9aa03740d2ff422c
#
_cell.length_a   1.000
_cell.length_b   1.000
_cell.length_c   1.000
_cell.angle_alpha   90.00
_cell.angle_beta   90.00
_cell.angle_gamma   90.00
#
_symmetry.space_group_name_H-M   'P 1'
#
loop_
_entity.id
_entity.type
_entity.pdbx_description
1 polymer ?
#
loop_
_entity_poly.entity_id
_entity_poly.type
_entity_poly.pdbx_seq_one_letter_code
_entity_poly.pdbx_strand_id
1 'polypeptide(L)'
;DTSRKNICSISKFCAGSFIYPDPFTDEAAFISILKEKVNELHPKVLMPTHDESVVIMRHRDEFPKDLVIPYENSEKLLMLADKAKSTEIARKAGVSIPEVYSSADDVKRFPVVFKTVIGNSAKGVYFPKNREELLKLMDEHKEEETLLQEWIGGTDYSVDCVRWDEFCKMSVYHALVTKTDGGGTTTQREIVDMPQLEAEAKKLMDAVDFRGVCGLDFRYDPEVNRIAYIETNARFTGGLATPVAAGFDIPWIVYRLATTGRYDEPINVRVGTRTKWILGDVITLVGRILKLKWNPMELKRVFSFRGFDAFDDYCREDKRAILGEFGYYFEKLIKNGKLNP
;
A
#
# COMPACT_ATOMS: atom_id res chain seq x y z
N ASP A 1 6.13 -17.09 2.41
CA ASP A 1 4.69 -16.88 2.19
C ASP A 1 3.89 -17.86 3.05
N THR A 2 2.63 -17.53 3.34
CA THR A 2 1.70 -18.40 4.07
C THR A 2 1.13 -19.54 3.20
N SER A 3 1.34 -19.49 1.90
CA SER A 3 0.87 -20.46 0.91
C SER A 3 2.00 -21.02 0.04
N ARG A 4 1.93 -22.31 -0.30
CA ARG A 4 2.81 -22.92 -1.29
C ARG A 4 2.57 -22.40 -2.70
N LYS A 5 1.33 -21.97 -2.98
CA LYS A 5 0.93 -21.40 -4.28
C LYS A 5 1.02 -19.88 -4.21
N ASN A 6 2.23 -19.37 -4.10
CA ASN A 6 2.48 -17.93 -4.12
C ASN A 6 3.13 -17.50 -5.44
N ILE A 7 2.97 -16.23 -5.75
CA ILE A 7 3.40 -15.65 -7.02
C ILE A 7 4.92 -15.79 -7.21
N CYS A 8 5.68 -15.52 -6.16
CA CYS A 8 7.15 -15.51 -6.24
C CYS A 8 7.77 -16.89 -6.36
N SER A 9 7.17 -17.94 -5.76
CA SER A 9 7.78 -19.28 -5.73
C SER A 9 7.92 -19.94 -7.10
N ILE A 10 7.10 -19.55 -8.08
CA ILE A 10 7.16 -20.08 -9.45
C ILE A 10 7.95 -19.18 -10.41
N SER A 11 8.41 -18.03 -9.94
CA SER A 11 9.27 -17.14 -10.71
C SER A 11 10.59 -17.83 -11.05
N LYS A 12 11.07 -17.64 -12.29
CA LYS A 12 12.39 -18.11 -12.70
C LYS A 12 13.55 -17.44 -11.95
N PHE A 13 13.27 -16.31 -11.31
CA PHE A 13 14.24 -15.57 -10.50
C PHE A 13 14.22 -15.99 -9.03
N CYS A 14 13.29 -16.85 -8.62
CA CYS A 14 13.19 -17.36 -7.25
C CYS A 14 14.19 -18.50 -7.05
N ALA A 15 15.20 -18.29 -6.18
CA ALA A 15 16.19 -19.31 -5.84
C ALA A 15 15.64 -20.38 -4.88
N GLY A 16 14.59 -20.07 -4.12
CA GLY A 16 13.93 -20.96 -3.19
C GLY A 16 12.77 -20.31 -2.47
N SER A 17 11.93 -21.11 -1.84
CA SER A 17 10.78 -20.62 -1.07
C SER A 17 10.55 -21.48 0.17
N PHE A 18 9.99 -20.89 1.20
CA PHE A 18 9.57 -21.58 2.42
C PHE A 18 8.22 -21.02 2.90
N ILE A 19 7.57 -21.81 3.75
CA ILE A 19 6.25 -21.47 4.30
C ILE A 19 6.43 -21.05 5.74
N TYR A 20 5.67 -20.03 6.13
CA TYR A 20 5.55 -19.55 7.49
C TYR A 20 4.07 -19.31 7.83
N PRO A 21 3.68 -19.32 9.12
CA PRO A 21 2.34 -18.97 9.54
C PRO A 21 2.06 -17.47 9.29
N ASP A 22 0.78 -17.11 9.30
CA ASP A 22 0.39 -15.71 9.16
C ASP A 22 1.02 -14.87 10.29
N PRO A 23 1.83 -13.83 9.94
CA PRO A 23 2.55 -13.01 10.91
C PRO A 23 1.66 -12.27 11.90
N PHE A 24 0.37 -12.11 11.60
CA PHE A 24 -0.58 -11.40 12.46
C PHE A 24 -1.40 -12.32 13.37
N THR A 25 -1.44 -13.62 13.07
CA THR A 25 -2.15 -14.61 13.89
C THR A 25 -1.21 -15.47 14.73
N ASP A 26 0.03 -15.69 14.27
CA ASP A 26 1.07 -16.42 14.99
C ASP A 26 2.43 -15.78 14.81
N GLU A 27 2.58 -14.59 15.41
CA GLU A 27 3.78 -13.76 15.32
C GLU A 27 5.05 -14.51 15.81
N ALA A 28 4.92 -15.27 16.91
CA ALA A 28 6.06 -15.98 17.51
C ALA A 28 6.61 -17.08 16.58
N ALA A 29 5.73 -17.88 15.99
CA ALA A 29 6.14 -18.91 15.05
C ALA A 29 6.68 -18.33 13.74
N PHE A 30 6.08 -17.23 13.24
CA PHE A 30 6.59 -16.49 12.08
C PHE A 30 8.02 -16.02 12.30
N ILE A 31 8.30 -15.32 13.40
CA ILE A 31 9.64 -14.81 13.73
C ILE A 31 10.63 -15.95 13.94
N SER A 32 10.22 -17.02 14.60
CA SER A 32 11.08 -18.21 14.81
C SER A 32 11.55 -18.82 13.49
N ILE A 33 10.63 -19.05 12.55
CA ILE A 33 10.95 -19.60 11.23
C ILE A 33 11.83 -18.62 10.43
N LEU A 34 11.52 -17.33 10.49
CA LEU A 34 12.30 -16.33 9.77
C LEU A 34 13.74 -16.25 10.28
N LYS A 35 13.94 -16.33 11.60
CA LYS A 35 15.28 -16.40 12.22
C LYS A 35 16.03 -17.65 11.81
N GLU A 36 15.37 -18.82 11.80
CA GLU A 36 15.96 -20.06 11.30
C GLU A 36 16.46 -19.89 9.86
N LYS A 37 15.63 -19.33 8.97
CA LYS A 37 15.99 -19.13 7.56
C LYS A 37 17.07 -18.07 7.37
N VAL A 38 17.09 -17.01 8.15
CA VAL A 38 18.17 -16.03 8.15
C VAL A 38 19.50 -16.70 8.55
N ASN A 39 19.49 -17.54 9.58
CA ASN A 39 20.69 -18.27 10.02
C ASN A 39 21.14 -19.36 9.03
N GLU A 40 20.21 -19.96 8.28
CA GLU A 40 20.51 -20.97 7.25
C GLU A 40 21.09 -20.33 5.98
N LEU A 41 20.46 -19.23 5.52
CA LEU A 41 20.72 -18.64 4.20
C LEU A 41 21.75 -17.50 4.24
N HIS A 42 22.02 -16.94 5.41
CA HIS A 42 22.90 -15.79 5.60
C HIS A 42 22.65 -14.65 4.60
N PRO A 43 21.39 -14.16 4.44
CA PRO A 43 21.12 -13.11 3.49
C PRO A 43 21.76 -11.80 3.92
N LYS A 44 22.21 -10.99 2.96
CA LYS A 44 22.66 -9.62 3.25
C LYS A 44 21.50 -8.67 3.57
N VAL A 45 20.38 -8.88 2.92
CA VAL A 45 19.19 -8.02 3.05
C VAL A 45 17.95 -8.88 3.27
N LEU A 46 17.18 -8.57 4.28
CA LEU A 46 15.81 -9.05 4.48
C LEU A 46 14.88 -7.91 4.08
N MET A 47 14.17 -8.09 2.96
CA MET A 47 13.31 -7.06 2.36
C MET A 47 11.84 -7.46 2.50
N PRO A 48 11.14 -7.08 3.58
CA PRO A 48 9.71 -7.31 3.69
C PRO A 48 8.96 -6.44 2.68
N THR A 49 7.94 -7.01 2.06
CA THR A 49 7.23 -6.36 0.94
C THR A 49 5.85 -5.87 1.30
N HIS A 50 5.32 -6.29 2.46
CA HIS A 50 3.98 -5.93 2.92
C HIS A 50 3.98 -5.58 4.42
N ASP A 51 2.83 -5.58 5.09
CA ASP A 51 2.65 -5.18 6.49
C ASP A 51 3.40 -6.06 7.50
N GLU A 52 3.93 -7.23 7.09
CA GLU A 52 4.88 -8.00 7.91
C GLU A 52 6.14 -7.21 8.28
N SER A 53 6.42 -6.11 7.57
CA SER A 53 7.48 -5.17 7.93
C SER A 53 7.34 -4.67 9.37
N VAL A 54 6.11 -4.40 9.81
CA VAL A 54 5.79 -3.95 11.18
C VAL A 54 6.13 -5.02 12.20
N VAL A 55 5.78 -6.28 11.91
CA VAL A 55 6.07 -7.42 12.79
C VAL A 55 7.58 -7.65 12.87
N ILE A 56 8.26 -7.71 11.73
CA ILE A 56 9.71 -7.93 11.67
C ILE A 56 10.45 -6.82 12.42
N MET A 57 10.04 -5.56 12.25
CA MET A 57 10.71 -4.44 12.91
C MET A 57 10.47 -4.38 14.42
N ARG A 58 9.35 -4.90 14.94
CA ARG A 58 9.17 -5.10 16.39
C ARG A 58 10.19 -6.06 16.99
N HIS A 59 10.63 -7.03 16.21
CA HIS A 59 11.61 -8.05 16.60
C HIS A 59 13.02 -7.79 16.04
N ARG A 60 13.31 -6.54 15.60
CA ARG A 60 14.59 -6.21 14.93
C ARG A 60 15.81 -6.69 15.71
N ASP A 61 15.79 -6.56 17.02
CA ASP A 61 16.92 -6.92 17.91
C ASP A 61 17.17 -8.42 18.00
N GLU A 62 16.24 -9.25 17.54
CA GLU A 62 16.38 -10.71 17.50
C GLU A 62 17.10 -11.21 16.23
N PHE A 63 17.33 -10.35 15.25
CA PHE A 63 18.05 -10.66 14.02
C PHE A 63 19.52 -10.22 14.10
N PRO A 64 20.41 -10.85 13.33
CA PRO A 64 21.81 -10.46 13.26
C PRO A 64 21.98 -8.96 12.95
N LYS A 65 22.97 -8.31 13.56
CA LYS A 65 23.21 -6.87 13.39
C LYS A 65 23.68 -6.51 11.98
N ASP A 66 24.36 -7.41 11.31
CA ASP A 66 24.85 -7.27 9.94
C ASP A 66 23.78 -7.56 8.88
N LEU A 67 22.65 -8.16 9.26
CA LEU A 67 21.48 -8.28 8.40
C LEU A 67 20.86 -6.90 8.19
N VAL A 68 20.83 -6.43 6.96
CA VAL A 68 20.16 -5.16 6.63
C VAL A 68 18.68 -5.42 6.41
N ILE A 69 17.83 -4.74 7.19
CA ILE A 69 16.41 -4.59 6.91
C ILE A 69 16.23 -3.13 6.47
N PRO A 70 15.54 -2.84 5.35
CA PRO A 70 15.56 -1.50 4.73
C PRO A 70 14.69 -0.47 5.47
N TYR A 71 14.73 -0.52 6.79
CA TYR A 71 14.13 0.44 7.72
C TYR A 71 15.11 0.68 8.87
N GLU A 72 15.35 1.92 9.22
CA GLU A 72 16.34 2.25 10.25
C GLU A 72 15.82 2.00 11.65
N ASN A 73 14.58 2.40 11.92
CA ASN A 73 14.03 2.48 13.25
C ASN A 73 12.62 1.88 13.31
N SER A 74 12.46 0.87 14.17
CA SER A 74 11.18 0.21 14.38
C SER A 74 10.10 1.16 14.92
N GLU A 75 10.46 2.06 15.83
CA GLU A 75 9.51 3.01 16.42
C GLU A 75 8.94 3.97 15.37
N LYS A 76 9.81 4.57 14.55
CA LYS A 76 9.38 5.47 13.45
C LYS A 76 8.47 4.75 12.46
N LEU A 77 8.79 3.51 12.10
CA LEU A 77 7.94 2.71 11.21
C LEU A 77 6.58 2.42 11.84
N LEU A 78 6.54 2.03 13.11
CA LEU A 78 5.31 1.75 13.84
C LEU A 78 4.43 3.00 14.01
N MET A 79 5.06 4.16 14.23
CA MET A 79 4.35 5.44 14.29
C MET A 79 3.68 5.79 12.96
N LEU A 80 4.35 5.55 11.83
CA LEU A 80 3.80 5.82 10.51
C LEU A 80 2.72 4.79 10.10
N ALA A 81 2.84 3.55 10.52
CA ALA A 81 1.87 2.50 10.24
C ALA A 81 0.55 2.67 11.04
N ASP A 82 0.60 3.37 12.17
CA ASP A 82 -0.56 3.70 12.98
C ASP A 82 -1.29 4.93 12.40
N LYS A 83 -2.52 4.74 11.93
CA LYS A 83 -3.27 5.79 11.24
C LYS A 83 -3.56 7.02 12.10
N ALA A 84 -3.80 6.84 13.40
CA ALA A 84 -4.08 7.95 14.30
C ALA A 84 -2.79 8.74 14.59
N LYS A 85 -1.70 8.04 14.89
CA LYS A 85 -0.39 8.66 15.15
C LYS A 85 0.14 9.36 13.91
N SER A 86 0.11 8.71 12.74
CA SER A 86 0.59 9.30 11.49
C SER A 86 -0.23 10.54 11.08
N THR A 87 -1.55 10.54 11.30
CA THR A 87 -2.41 11.70 11.08
C THR A 87 -2.03 12.86 12.02
N GLU A 88 -1.78 12.58 13.31
CA GLU A 88 -1.39 13.62 14.28
C GLU A 88 0.01 14.17 13.99
N ILE A 89 0.96 13.33 13.56
CA ILE A 89 2.29 13.77 13.12
C ILE A 89 2.16 14.66 11.88
N ALA A 90 1.36 14.23 10.89
CA ALA A 90 1.09 15.00 9.68
C ALA A 90 0.52 16.39 10.03
N ARG A 91 -0.47 16.45 10.94
CA ARG A 91 -1.06 17.69 11.43
C ARG A 91 0.00 18.61 12.05
N LYS A 92 0.86 18.08 12.93
CA LYS A 92 1.94 18.84 13.58
C LYS A 92 3.01 19.33 12.60
N ALA A 93 3.28 18.56 11.56
CA ALA A 93 4.21 18.92 10.49
C ALA A 93 3.63 19.94 9.49
N GLY A 94 2.37 20.37 9.67
CA GLY A 94 1.69 21.29 8.75
C GLY A 94 1.32 20.64 7.39
N VAL A 95 1.17 19.32 7.38
CA VAL A 95 0.60 18.59 6.22
C VAL A 95 -0.91 18.76 6.25
N SER A 96 -1.51 19.02 5.10
CA SER A 96 -2.97 19.09 4.98
C SER A 96 -3.60 17.74 5.26
N ILE A 97 -4.51 17.66 6.23
CA ILE A 97 -5.26 16.46 6.62
C ILE A 97 -6.77 16.71 6.53
N PRO A 98 -7.61 15.67 6.46
CA PRO A 98 -9.04 15.80 6.68
C PRO A 98 -9.32 16.32 8.10
N GLU A 99 -10.40 17.10 8.28
CA GLU A 99 -10.86 17.47 9.63
C GLU A 99 -11.16 16.19 10.43
N VAL A 100 -10.63 16.12 11.65
CA VAL A 100 -10.86 15.00 12.57
C VAL A 100 -11.95 15.43 13.56
N TYR A 101 -12.99 14.61 13.69
CA TYR A 101 -14.11 14.85 14.60
C TYR A 101 -13.96 14.00 15.87
N SER A 102 -14.19 14.63 17.03
CA SER A 102 -14.13 13.94 18.31
C SER A 102 -15.40 13.15 18.63
N SER A 103 -16.52 13.52 18.01
CA SER A 103 -17.82 12.89 18.21
C SER A 103 -18.73 13.02 16.98
N ALA A 104 -19.82 12.27 16.95
CA ALA A 104 -20.84 12.42 15.91
C ALA A 104 -21.53 13.80 15.92
N ASP A 105 -21.48 14.53 17.04
CA ASP A 105 -22.07 15.86 17.18
C ASP A 105 -21.23 16.94 16.49
N ASP A 106 -19.95 16.70 16.32
CA ASP A 106 -19.03 17.62 15.66
C ASP A 106 -19.13 17.55 14.12
N VAL A 107 -19.78 16.51 13.58
CA VAL A 107 -19.89 16.28 12.13
C VAL A 107 -20.76 17.34 11.48
N LYS A 108 -20.16 18.11 10.58
CA LYS A 108 -20.81 19.23 9.87
C LYS A 108 -21.49 18.84 8.58
N ARG A 109 -20.97 17.79 7.92
CA ARG A 109 -21.44 17.35 6.60
C ARG A 109 -21.28 15.84 6.45
N PHE A 110 -22.14 15.22 5.68
CA PHE A 110 -22.05 13.83 5.26
C PHE A 110 -21.82 13.71 3.75
N PRO A 111 -21.20 12.62 3.22
CA PRO A 111 -20.68 11.51 4.01
C PRO A 111 -19.44 11.90 4.85
N VAL A 112 -19.10 11.06 5.83
CA VAL A 112 -17.83 11.12 6.57
C VAL A 112 -17.07 9.81 6.42
N VAL A 113 -15.83 9.77 6.86
CA VAL A 113 -15.02 8.55 6.95
C VAL A 113 -14.97 8.11 8.40
N PHE A 114 -15.44 6.89 8.67
CA PHE A 114 -15.28 6.21 9.94
C PHE A 114 -14.38 5.00 9.72
N LYS A 115 -13.26 4.91 10.44
CA LYS A 115 -12.28 3.84 10.23
C LYS A 115 -11.70 3.34 11.55
N THR A 116 -11.40 2.04 11.61
CA THR A 116 -10.60 1.47 12.70
C THR A 116 -9.14 1.89 12.53
N VAL A 117 -8.46 2.18 13.65
CA VAL A 117 -7.06 2.65 13.64
C VAL A 117 -6.12 1.56 13.13
N ILE A 118 -6.39 0.30 13.50
CA ILE A 118 -5.65 -0.87 13.03
C ILE A 118 -6.43 -1.54 11.90
N GLY A 119 -5.83 -1.68 10.74
CA GLY A 119 -6.43 -2.34 9.58
C GLY A 119 -5.69 -1.99 8.29
N ASN A 120 -5.72 -2.89 7.32
CA ASN A 120 -5.10 -2.75 6.02
C ASN A 120 -6.09 -3.01 4.88
N SER A 121 -5.72 -2.64 3.66
CA SER A 121 -6.49 -2.91 2.43
C SER A 121 -7.94 -2.43 2.48
N ALA A 122 -8.19 -1.26 3.08
CA ALA A 122 -9.51 -0.64 3.28
C ALA A 122 -10.49 -1.48 4.16
N LYS A 123 -10.03 -2.53 4.85
CA LYS A 123 -10.83 -3.21 5.86
C LYS A 123 -11.03 -2.28 7.06
N GLY A 124 -12.26 -2.22 7.58
CA GLY A 124 -12.59 -1.32 8.69
C GLY A 124 -12.72 0.15 8.26
N VAL A 125 -12.88 0.47 6.97
CA VAL A 125 -13.19 1.82 6.48
C VAL A 125 -14.63 1.88 5.99
N TYR A 126 -15.39 2.79 6.56
CA TYR A 126 -16.82 2.97 6.32
C TYR A 126 -17.12 4.42 5.91
N PHE A 127 -18.18 4.60 5.10
CA PHE A 127 -18.60 5.90 4.58
C PHE A 127 -20.08 6.16 4.94
N PRO A 128 -20.39 6.39 6.21
CA PRO A 128 -21.76 6.68 6.62
C PRO A 128 -22.26 7.96 5.96
N LYS A 129 -23.48 7.90 5.42
CA LYS A 129 -24.10 8.96 4.64
C LYS A 129 -24.98 9.89 5.47
N ASN A 130 -25.22 9.52 6.70
CA ASN A 130 -26.03 10.26 7.66
C ASN A 130 -25.66 9.91 9.09
N ARG A 131 -26.23 10.65 10.05
CA ARG A 131 -25.95 10.46 11.48
C ARG A 131 -26.37 9.10 12.00
N GLU A 132 -27.48 8.55 11.53
CA GLU A 132 -28.00 7.26 11.99
C GLU A 132 -27.06 6.12 11.65
N GLU A 133 -26.58 6.07 10.39
CA GLU A 133 -25.57 5.12 9.95
C GLU A 133 -24.26 5.25 10.74
N LEU A 134 -23.83 6.49 11.04
CA LEU A 134 -22.63 6.75 11.83
C LEU A 134 -22.76 6.20 13.25
N LEU A 135 -23.86 6.53 13.95
CA LEU A 135 -24.07 6.08 15.32
C LEU A 135 -24.16 4.55 15.44
N LYS A 136 -24.77 3.90 14.44
CA LYS A 136 -24.81 2.44 14.35
C LYS A 136 -23.40 1.85 14.23
N LEU A 137 -22.56 2.39 13.32
CA LEU A 137 -21.16 1.97 13.17
C LEU A 137 -20.35 2.19 14.44
N MET A 138 -20.54 3.32 15.12
CA MET A 138 -19.85 3.62 16.38
C MET A 138 -20.23 2.62 17.48
N ASP A 139 -21.47 2.17 17.55
CA ASP A 139 -21.90 1.13 18.52
C ASP A 139 -21.35 -0.25 18.15
N GLU A 140 -21.35 -0.61 16.86
CA GLU A 140 -20.79 -1.86 16.36
C GLU A 140 -19.28 -2.00 16.64
N HIS A 141 -18.53 -0.88 16.66
CA HIS A 141 -17.08 -0.81 16.84
C HIS A 141 -16.64 -0.15 18.16
N LYS A 142 -17.53 -0.10 19.17
CA LYS A 142 -17.26 0.61 20.45
C LYS A 142 -16.07 0.10 21.25
N GLU A 143 -15.66 -1.16 21.03
CA GLU A 143 -14.50 -1.77 21.70
C GLU A 143 -13.19 -1.55 20.90
N GLU A 144 -13.28 -0.93 19.72
CA GLU A 144 -12.14 -0.70 18.85
C GLU A 144 -11.68 0.78 18.91
N GLU A 145 -10.40 1.01 18.77
CA GLU A 145 -9.91 2.37 18.54
C GLU A 145 -10.26 2.81 17.14
N THR A 146 -10.99 3.92 17.01
CA THR A 146 -11.53 4.41 15.75
C THR A 146 -11.16 5.85 15.47
N LEU A 147 -11.21 6.24 14.20
CA LEU A 147 -10.95 7.58 13.72
C LEU A 147 -12.12 8.05 12.86
N LEU A 148 -12.73 9.17 13.24
CA LEU A 148 -13.81 9.82 12.52
C LEU A 148 -13.26 11.07 11.82
N GLN A 149 -13.41 11.12 10.49
CA GLN A 149 -12.82 12.17 9.68
C GLN A 149 -13.80 12.70 8.62
N GLU A 150 -13.55 13.92 8.19
CA GLU A 150 -14.15 14.49 7.00
C GLU A 150 -13.91 13.59 5.78
N TRP A 151 -14.92 13.43 4.93
CA TRP A 151 -14.76 12.81 3.63
C TRP A 151 -14.26 13.87 2.62
N ILE A 152 -13.16 13.59 1.96
CA ILE A 152 -12.59 14.47 0.92
C ILE A 152 -13.02 13.95 -0.44
N GLY A 153 -13.53 14.81 -1.28
CA GLY A 153 -13.84 14.53 -2.68
C GLY A 153 -12.63 14.25 -3.56
N GLY A 154 -12.84 14.17 -4.85
CA GLY A 154 -11.76 14.04 -5.83
C GLY A 154 -11.20 12.62 -6.00
N THR A 155 -9.91 12.53 -6.31
CA THR A 155 -9.23 11.31 -6.74
C THR A 155 -8.15 10.90 -5.75
N ASP A 156 -7.88 9.59 -5.66
CA ASP A 156 -6.80 9.03 -4.84
C ASP A 156 -5.46 9.17 -5.57
N TYR A 157 -4.46 9.64 -4.83
CA TYR A 157 -3.07 9.77 -5.24
C TYR A 157 -2.19 9.01 -4.25
N SER A 158 -1.08 8.47 -4.74
CA SER A 158 -0.07 7.86 -3.90
C SER A 158 1.30 8.42 -4.24
N VAL A 159 2.08 8.73 -3.21
CA VAL A 159 3.48 9.15 -3.33
C VAL A 159 4.35 8.01 -2.87
N ASP A 160 5.02 7.31 -3.80
CA ASP A 160 6.06 6.35 -3.44
C ASP A 160 7.34 7.11 -3.08
N CYS A 161 7.91 6.78 -1.93
CA CYS A 161 9.09 7.44 -1.38
C CYS A 161 10.16 6.41 -1.01
N VAL A 162 11.39 6.69 -1.43
CA VAL A 162 12.60 6.06 -0.89
C VAL A 162 13.46 7.15 -0.28
N ARG A 163 13.75 7.02 1.01
CA ARG A 163 14.64 7.93 1.72
C ARG A 163 15.73 7.13 2.44
N TRP A 164 16.99 7.55 2.23
CA TRP A 164 18.15 6.87 2.78
C TRP A 164 19.30 7.85 2.95
N ASP A 165 19.58 8.27 4.17
CA ASP A 165 20.54 9.31 4.46
C ASP A 165 20.25 10.57 3.59
N GLU A 166 21.20 11.02 2.78
CA GLU A 166 21.04 12.17 1.88
C GLU A 166 20.21 11.84 0.62
N PHE A 167 19.96 10.55 0.35
CA PHE A 167 19.15 10.16 -0.79
C PHE A 167 17.67 10.29 -0.48
N CYS A 168 16.95 11.03 -1.31
CA CYS A 168 15.50 11.11 -1.24
C CYS A 168 14.93 11.19 -2.66
N LYS A 169 14.11 10.22 -3.03
CA LYS A 169 13.41 10.22 -4.32
C LYS A 169 11.96 9.83 -4.11
N MET A 170 11.09 10.55 -4.81
CA MET A 170 9.65 10.34 -4.80
C MET A 170 9.12 10.23 -6.23
N SER A 171 7.96 9.58 -6.37
CA SER A 171 7.14 9.61 -7.57
C SER A 171 5.67 9.61 -7.18
N VAL A 172 4.86 10.30 -7.97
CA VAL A 172 3.42 10.42 -7.73
C VAL A 172 2.67 9.70 -8.82
N TYR A 173 1.72 8.86 -8.43
CA TYR A 173 0.71 8.36 -9.34
C TYR A 173 -0.69 8.63 -8.82
N HIS A 174 -1.65 8.73 -9.72
CA HIS A 174 -3.05 8.80 -9.37
C HIS A 174 -3.82 7.55 -9.81
N ALA A 175 -4.91 7.28 -9.11
CA ALA A 175 -5.83 6.22 -9.45
C ALA A 175 -6.66 6.61 -10.68
N LEU A 176 -6.56 5.82 -11.75
CA LEU A 176 -7.51 5.89 -12.87
C LEU A 176 -8.76 5.05 -12.58
N VAL A 177 -8.56 3.94 -11.86
CA VAL A 177 -9.64 3.02 -11.47
C VAL A 177 -9.36 2.45 -10.09
N THR A 178 -10.37 2.51 -9.22
CA THR A 178 -10.39 1.89 -7.89
C THR A 178 -11.39 0.74 -7.84
N LYS A 179 -11.19 -0.22 -6.93
CA LYS A 179 -12.11 -1.35 -6.74
C LYS A 179 -13.46 -0.92 -6.19
N THR A 180 -13.48 0.11 -5.37
CA THR A 180 -14.69 0.63 -4.72
C THR A 180 -14.90 2.09 -5.07
N ASP A 181 -16.14 2.54 -5.04
CA ASP A 181 -16.50 3.94 -5.36
C ASP A 181 -15.97 4.94 -4.29
N GLY A 182 -15.58 4.46 -3.12
CA GLY A 182 -15.03 5.28 -2.01
C GLY A 182 -13.50 5.33 -1.94
N GLY A 183 -12.78 4.72 -2.90
CA GLY A 183 -11.32 4.57 -2.86
C GLY A 183 -10.88 3.13 -2.60
N GLY A 184 -9.67 2.95 -2.08
CA GLY A 184 -9.09 1.63 -1.80
C GLY A 184 -8.14 1.13 -2.89
N THR A 185 -8.00 -0.18 -3.04
CA THR A 185 -7.04 -0.76 -3.98
C THR A 185 -7.29 -0.28 -5.40
N THR A 186 -6.26 0.27 -6.04
CA THR A 186 -6.28 0.75 -7.41
C THR A 186 -5.95 -0.36 -8.39
N THR A 187 -6.64 -0.42 -9.52
CA THR A 187 -6.38 -1.40 -10.59
C THR A 187 -5.78 -0.79 -11.84
N GLN A 188 -5.90 0.51 -12.03
CA GLN A 188 -5.27 1.25 -13.11
C GLN A 188 -4.71 2.56 -12.57
N ARG A 189 -3.49 2.91 -12.96
CA ARG A 189 -2.73 4.05 -12.41
C ARG A 189 -1.98 4.77 -13.51
N GLU A 190 -1.68 6.04 -13.27
CA GLU A 190 -0.85 6.88 -14.15
C GLU A 190 0.11 7.73 -13.32
N ILE A 191 1.39 7.75 -13.71
CA ILE A 191 2.38 8.69 -13.15
C ILE A 191 2.04 10.10 -13.58
N VAL A 192 2.04 11.00 -12.60
CA VAL A 192 1.77 12.43 -12.80
C VAL A 192 2.86 13.29 -12.18
N ASP A 193 3.01 14.49 -12.71
CA ASP A 193 3.88 15.52 -12.13
C ASP A 193 3.04 16.37 -11.16
N MET A 194 3.23 16.15 -9.86
CA MET A 194 2.52 16.88 -8.80
C MET A 194 3.46 17.28 -7.67
N PRO A 195 4.31 18.31 -7.87
CA PRO A 195 5.30 18.76 -6.89
C PRO A 195 4.70 19.15 -5.53
N GLN A 196 3.45 19.62 -5.51
CA GLN A 196 2.76 19.93 -4.28
C GLN A 196 2.50 18.70 -3.40
N LEU A 197 2.21 17.53 -3.99
CA LEU A 197 2.07 16.28 -3.23
C LEU A 197 3.41 15.78 -2.71
N GLU A 198 4.46 15.88 -3.53
CA GLU A 198 5.83 15.54 -3.09
C GLU A 198 6.25 16.43 -1.91
N ALA A 199 5.91 17.73 -1.96
CA ALA A 199 6.21 18.65 -0.87
C ALA A 199 5.47 18.29 0.43
N GLU A 200 4.18 17.91 0.36
CA GLU A 200 3.42 17.46 1.52
C GLU A 200 3.99 16.14 2.08
N ALA A 201 4.32 15.18 1.22
CA ALA A 201 4.97 13.93 1.63
C ALA A 201 6.32 14.18 2.29
N LYS A 202 7.12 15.09 1.73
CA LYS A 202 8.44 15.47 2.29
C LYS A 202 8.32 16.05 3.69
N LYS A 203 7.35 16.95 3.96
CA LYS A 203 7.12 17.49 5.31
C LYS A 203 6.93 16.38 6.34
N LEU A 204 6.10 15.39 6.03
CA LEU A 204 5.85 14.26 6.93
C LEU A 204 7.10 13.41 7.14
N MET A 205 7.82 13.09 6.06
CA MET A 205 9.05 12.29 6.15
C MET A 205 10.15 12.99 6.93
N ASP A 206 10.28 14.31 6.77
CA ASP A 206 11.24 15.13 7.53
C ASP A 206 10.86 15.20 9.01
N ALA A 207 9.57 15.35 9.33
CA ALA A 207 9.09 15.41 10.72
C ALA A 207 9.35 14.13 11.51
N VAL A 208 9.33 12.97 10.83
CA VAL A 208 9.63 11.66 11.43
C VAL A 208 11.12 11.35 11.32
N ASP A 209 11.85 12.05 10.45
CA ASP A 209 13.20 11.67 10.05
C ASP A 209 13.24 10.20 9.62
N PHE A 210 12.33 9.85 8.69
CA PHE A 210 12.13 8.49 8.23
C PHE A 210 13.26 8.05 7.30
N ARG A 211 13.72 6.80 7.47
CA ARG A 211 14.65 6.13 6.55
C ARG A 211 14.08 4.78 6.15
N GLY A 212 13.92 4.57 4.84
CA GLY A 212 13.33 3.36 4.28
C GLY A 212 12.51 3.62 3.03
N VAL A 213 11.57 2.72 2.77
CA VAL A 213 10.59 2.80 1.69
C VAL A 213 9.19 2.92 2.28
N CYS A 214 8.39 3.81 1.72
CA CYS A 214 6.98 3.93 2.08
C CYS A 214 6.14 4.49 0.92
N GLY A 215 4.84 4.30 1.01
CA GLY A 215 3.86 5.00 0.20
C GLY A 215 2.97 5.87 1.07
N LEU A 216 2.72 7.09 0.64
CA LEU A 216 1.83 8.03 1.30
C LEU A 216 0.60 8.24 0.43
N ASP A 217 -0.56 7.97 0.98
CA ASP A 217 -1.81 8.11 0.26
C ASP A 217 -2.46 9.46 0.57
N PHE A 218 -2.89 10.13 -0.49
CA PHE A 218 -3.54 11.43 -0.47
C PHE A 218 -4.83 11.40 -1.26
N ARG A 219 -5.73 12.31 -0.95
CA ARG A 219 -6.82 12.69 -1.86
C ARG A 219 -6.59 14.11 -2.35
N TYR A 220 -6.87 14.32 -3.63
CA TYR A 220 -6.88 15.65 -4.22
C TYR A 220 -8.23 15.94 -4.86
N ASP A 221 -8.86 16.98 -4.37
CA ASP A 221 -10.10 17.52 -4.92
C ASP A 221 -9.77 18.76 -5.77
N PRO A 222 -9.83 18.64 -7.10
CA PRO A 222 -9.52 19.75 -8.00
C PRO A 222 -10.56 20.88 -8.00
N GLU A 223 -11.81 20.62 -7.58
CA GLU A 223 -12.87 21.62 -7.57
C GLU A 223 -12.60 22.71 -6.51
N VAL A 224 -12.01 22.30 -5.39
CA VAL A 224 -11.65 23.20 -4.27
C VAL A 224 -10.14 23.33 -4.09
N ASN A 225 -9.35 22.76 -4.98
CA ASN A 225 -7.90 22.72 -4.96
C ASN A 225 -7.36 22.26 -3.59
N ARG A 226 -7.92 21.18 -3.06
CA ARG A 226 -7.59 20.68 -1.72
C ARG A 226 -6.89 19.34 -1.77
N ILE A 227 -5.70 19.29 -1.19
CA ILE A 227 -4.95 18.08 -0.92
C ILE A 227 -5.24 17.66 0.52
N ALA A 228 -5.38 16.35 0.78
CA ALA A 228 -5.48 15.82 2.13
C ALA A 228 -4.74 14.49 2.23
N TYR A 229 -3.83 14.39 3.18
CA TYR A 229 -3.15 13.15 3.56
C TYR A 229 -4.14 12.17 4.19
N ILE A 230 -4.07 10.91 3.81
CA ILE A 230 -4.99 9.85 4.26
C ILE A 230 -4.30 8.84 5.17
N GLU A 231 -3.17 8.28 4.72
CA GLU A 231 -2.40 7.29 5.48
C GLU A 231 -1.00 7.09 4.92
N THR A 232 -0.13 6.48 5.71
CA THR A 232 1.19 6.00 5.26
C THR A 232 1.21 4.47 5.27
N ASN A 233 1.58 3.90 4.15
CA ASN A 233 1.95 2.51 4.01
C ASN A 233 3.47 2.40 4.21
N ALA A 234 3.93 2.09 5.44
CA ALA A 234 5.35 2.03 5.79
C ALA A 234 6.01 0.74 5.22
N ARG A 235 5.89 0.56 3.91
CA ARG A 235 6.30 -0.59 3.12
C ARG A 235 6.26 -0.29 1.63
N PHE A 236 6.64 -1.26 0.81
CA PHE A 236 6.33 -1.21 -0.62
C PHE A 236 4.82 -1.15 -0.85
N THR A 237 4.39 -0.32 -1.79
CA THR A 237 2.97 -0.14 -2.11
C THR A 237 2.42 -1.22 -3.03
N GLY A 238 1.12 -1.42 -3.01
CA GLY A 238 0.46 -2.30 -3.99
C GLY A 238 0.53 -1.78 -5.42
N GLY A 239 0.87 -0.50 -5.61
CA GLY A 239 1.05 0.16 -6.91
C GLY A 239 2.48 0.11 -7.45
N LEU A 240 3.40 -0.62 -6.82
CA LEU A 240 4.83 -0.63 -7.09
C LEU A 240 5.22 -0.82 -8.57
N ALA A 241 4.43 -1.57 -9.34
CA ALA A 241 4.66 -1.73 -10.77
C ALA A 241 4.66 -0.40 -11.55
N THR A 242 3.94 0.60 -11.05
CA THR A 242 3.80 1.90 -11.72
C THR A 242 5.09 2.72 -11.70
N PRO A 243 5.72 3.03 -10.54
CA PRO A 243 7.01 3.70 -10.50
C PRO A 243 8.12 2.89 -11.19
N VAL A 244 8.13 1.56 -11.04
CA VAL A 244 9.12 0.69 -11.71
C VAL A 244 9.00 0.81 -13.24
N ALA A 245 7.81 0.72 -13.79
CA ALA A 245 7.57 0.90 -15.23
C ALA A 245 7.95 2.30 -15.72
N ALA A 246 7.81 3.31 -14.86
CA ALA A 246 8.20 4.68 -15.17
C ALA A 246 9.73 4.94 -15.12
N GLY A 247 10.52 3.99 -14.61
CA GLY A 247 11.98 4.14 -14.49
C GLY A 247 12.46 4.45 -13.07
N PHE A 248 11.59 4.37 -12.08
CA PHE A 248 11.94 4.44 -10.66
C PHE A 248 11.89 3.02 -10.07
N ASP A 249 12.94 2.23 -10.30
CA ASP A 249 13.06 0.85 -9.81
C ASP A 249 13.33 0.82 -8.30
N ILE A 250 12.27 1.06 -7.53
CA ILE A 250 12.33 1.16 -6.07
C ILE A 250 12.97 -0.08 -5.43
N PRO A 251 12.61 -1.34 -5.77
CA PRO A 251 13.22 -2.51 -5.17
C PRO A 251 14.74 -2.58 -5.39
N TRP A 252 15.19 -2.27 -6.60
CA TRP A 252 16.61 -2.27 -6.93
C TRP A 252 17.36 -1.15 -6.19
N ILE A 253 16.80 0.04 -6.17
CA ILE A 253 17.37 1.19 -5.45
C ILE A 253 17.52 0.88 -3.96
N VAL A 254 16.46 0.35 -3.33
CA VAL A 254 16.49 -0.03 -1.91
C VAL A 254 17.53 -1.11 -1.65
N TYR A 255 17.63 -2.12 -2.51
CA TYR A 255 18.68 -3.15 -2.40
C TYR A 255 20.09 -2.56 -2.52
N ARG A 256 20.32 -1.65 -3.48
CA ARG A 256 21.61 -0.97 -3.65
C ARG A 256 21.97 -0.10 -2.44
N LEU A 257 21.01 0.70 -1.95
CA LEU A 257 21.20 1.52 -0.74
C LEU A 257 21.49 0.63 0.48
N ALA A 258 20.79 -0.47 0.65
CA ALA A 258 20.99 -1.42 1.75
C ALA A 258 22.36 -2.13 1.69
N THR A 259 22.89 -2.39 0.50
CA THR A 259 24.13 -3.17 0.34
C THR A 259 25.38 -2.31 0.16
N THR A 260 25.26 -1.10 -0.36
CA THR A 260 26.39 -0.22 -0.70
C THR A 260 26.35 1.14 0.00
N GLY A 261 25.25 1.46 0.69
CA GLY A 261 25.02 2.75 1.34
C GLY A 261 24.68 3.90 0.38
N ARG A 262 24.74 3.71 -0.94
CA ARG A 262 24.55 4.77 -1.93
C ARG A 262 23.90 4.27 -3.21
N TYR A 263 23.29 5.21 -3.94
CA TYR A 263 22.75 5.01 -5.29
C TYR A 263 23.07 6.24 -6.13
N ASP A 264 23.92 6.08 -7.14
CA ASP A 264 24.49 7.19 -7.94
C ASP A 264 23.95 7.22 -9.39
N GLU A 265 23.07 6.26 -9.75
CA GLU A 265 22.54 6.18 -11.12
C GLU A 265 21.41 7.22 -11.30
N PRO A 266 21.28 7.86 -12.47
CA PRO A 266 20.23 8.83 -12.72
C PRO A 266 18.85 8.16 -12.75
N ILE A 267 17.88 8.77 -12.06
CA ILE A 267 16.49 8.32 -12.03
C ILE A 267 15.63 9.31 -12.79
N ASN A 268 15.13 8.89 -13.94
CA ASN A 268 14.24 9.69 -14.78
C ASN A 268 12.84 9.07 -14.78
N VAL A 269 11.96 9.60 -13.96
CA VAL A 269 10.56 9.14 -13.87
C VAL A 269 9.77 9.67 -15.06
N ARG A 270 9.23 8.77 -15.87
CA ARG A 270 8.43 9.13 -17.04
C ARG A 270 6.99 9.43 -16.65
N VAL A 271 6.62 10.70 -16.66
CA VAL A 271 5.24 11.17 -16.48
C VAL A 271 4.35 10.62 -17.60
N GLY A 272 3.11 10.29 -17.29
CA GLY A 272 2.16 9.68 -18.22
C GLY A 272 2.28 8.16 -18.36
N THR A 273 3.26 7.53 -17.67
CA THR A 273 3.36 6.06 -17.63
C THR A 273 2.14 5.47 -16.97
N ARG A 274 1.50 4.53 -17.65
CA ARG A 274 0.26 3.87 -17.19
C ARG A 274 0.47 2.41 -16.92
N THR A 275 -0.08 1.94 -15.80
CA THR A 275 -0.09 0.51 -15.47
C THR A 275 -1.48 0.00 -15.13
N LYS A 276 -1.63 -1.31 -15.26
CA LYS A 276 -2.90 -1.99 -15.04
C LYS A 276 -2.68 -3.32 -14.33
N TRP A 277 -3.49 -3.59 -13.33
CA TRP A 277 -3.61 -4.89 -12.70
C TRP A 277 -4.76 -5.65 -13.36
N ILE A 278 -4.42 -6.58 -14.28
CA ILE A 278 -5.40 -7.27 -15.13
C ILE A 278 -6.37 -8.10 -14.28
N LEU A 279 -5.85 -8.94 -13.40
CA LEU A 279 -6.66 -9.80 -12.56
C LEU A 279 -7.52 -8.99 -11.57
N GLY A 280 -6.97 -7.89 -11.04
CA GLY A 280 -7.71 -6.95 -10.19
C GLY A 280 -8.92 -6.33 -10.90
N ASP A 281 -8.77 -5.94 -12.16
CA ASP A 281 -9.87 -5.44 -12.99
C ASP A 281 -10.93 -6.53 -13.23
N VAL A 282 -10.50 -7.77 -13.53
CA VAL A 282 -11.42 -8.90 -13.73
C VAL A 282 -12.19 -9.22 -12.46
N ILE A 283 -11.53 -9.31 -11.31
CA ILE A 283 -12.17 -9.56 -10.01
C ILE A 283 -13.20 -8.47 -9.69
N THR A 284 -12.83 -7.20 -9.95
CA THR A 284 -13.72 -6.05 -9.73
C THR A 284 -14.96 -6.14 -10.62
N LEU A 285 -14.78 -6.45 -11.90
CA LEU A 285 -15.88 -6.61 -12.84
C LEU A 285 -16.82 -7.75 -12.42
N VAL A 286 -16.27 -8.92 -12.08
CA VAL A 286 -17.06 -10.06 -11.59
C VAL A 286 -17.87 -9.69 -10.35
N GLY A 287 -17.24 -9.00 -9.39
CA GLY A 287 -17.92 -8.51 -8.19
C GLY A 287 -19.07 -7.54 -8.50
N ARG A 288 -18.91 -6.67 -9.51
CA ARG A 288 -19.97 -5.75 -9.97
C ARG A 288 -21.08 -6.47 -10.73
N ILE A 289 -20.74 -7.44 -11.56
CA ILE A 289 -21.74 -8.29 -12.28
C ILE A 289 -22.62 -9.01 -11.26
N LEU A 290 -22.04 -9.65 -10.26
CA LEU A 290 -22.79 -10.37 -9.21
C LEU A 290 -23.71 -9.47 -8.40
N LYS A 291 -23.37 -8.18 -8.27
CA LYS A 291 -24.19 -7.16 -7.59
C LYS A 291 -25.15 -6.41 -8.55
N LEU A 292 -25.23 -6.80 -9.81
CA LEU A 292 -26.03 -6.12 -10.86
C LEU A 292 -25.67 -4.61 -11.02
N LYS A 293 -24.39 -4.25 -10.77
CA LYS A 293 -23.88 -2.86 -10.81
C LYS A 293 -22.87 -2.62 -11.94
N TRP A 294 -22.83 -3.47 -12.95
CA TRP A 294 -21.90 -3.34 -14.08
C TRP A 294 -22.53 -2.63 -15.29
N ASN A 295 -21.69 -2.14 -16.20
CA ASN A 295 -22.12 -1.59 -17.47
C ASN A 295 -21.19 -2.01 -18.64
N PRO A 296 -21.64 -1.93 -19.92
CA PRO A 296 -20.83 -2.34 -21.07
C PRO A 296 -19.50 -1.60 -21.23
N MET A 297 -19.40 -0.35 -20.75
CA MET A 297 -18.14 0.40 -20.81
C MET A 297 -17.09 -0.17 -19.86
N GLU A 298 -17.50 -0.69 -18.70
CA GLU A 298 -16.60 -1.40 -17.78
C GLU A 298 -16.03 -2.66 -18.41
N LEU A 299 -16.86 -3.43 -19.10
CA LEU A 299 -16.40 -4.61 -19.83
C LEU A 299 -15.34 -4.23 -20.87
N LYS A 300 -15.61 -3.19 -21.69
CA LYS A 300 -14.64 -2.69 -22.66
C LYS A 300 -13.35 -2.21 -22.00
N ARG A 301 -13.42 -1.52 -20.87
CA ARG A 301 -12.26 -1.05 -20.10
C ARG A 301 -11.41 -2.20 -19.58
N VAL A 302 -12.03 -3.22 -18.99
CA VAL A 302 -11.32 -4.38 -18.43
C VAL A 302 -10.54 -5.12 -19.51
N PHE A 303 -11.09 -5.28 -20.70
CA PHE A 303 -10.45 -5.96 -21.83
C PHE A 303 -9.67 -5.04 -22.78
N SER A 304 -9.51 -3.75 -22.44
CA SER A 304 -8.63 -2.84 -23.16
C SER A 304 -7.22 -2.91 -22.59
N PHE A 305 -6.25 -3.21 -23.47
CA PHE A 305 -4.82 -3.27 -23.13
C PHE A 305 -4.01 -2.14 -23.80
N ARG A 306 -4.66 -1.34 -24.65
CA ARG A 306 -4.01 -0.22 -25.33
C ARG A 306 -3.83 0.95 -24.37
N GLY A 307 -2.67 1.62 -24.45
CA GLY A 307 -2.37 2.81 -23.66
C GLY A 307 -1.85 2.50 -22.25
N PHE A 308 -1.47 1.24 -21.98
CA PHE A 308 -0.74 0.84 -20.79
C PHE A 308 0.69 0.44 -21.17
N ASP A 309 1.66 0.90 -20.36
CA ASP A 309 3.10 0.65 -20.55
C ASP A 309 3.52 -0.67 -19.89
N ALA A 310 2.85 -1.05 -18.80
CA ALA A 310 3.12 -2.29 -18.08
C ALA A 310 1.87 -2.83 -17.36
N PHE A 311 1.99 -4.06 -16.86
CA PHE A 311 0.94 -4.75 -16.11
C PHE A 311 1.51 -5.28 -14.80
N ASP A 312 0.74 -5.19 -13.71
CA ASP A 312 1.20 -5.58 -12.38
C ASP A 312 1.43 -7.10 -12.29
N ASP A 313 0.61 -7.86 -12.99
CA ASP A 313 0.55 -9.32 -12.98
C ASP A 313 1.25 -9.99 -14.19
N TYR A 314 1.85 -9.20 -15.07
CA TYR A 314 2.57 -9.72 -16.23
C TYR A 314 3.95 -9.09 -16.40
N CYS A 315 4.97 -9.93 -16.34
CA CYS A 315 6.36 -9.57 -16.67
C CYS A 315 6.80 -10.31 -17.92
N ARG A 316 7.31 -9.57 -18.91
CA ARG A 316 7.78 -10.17 -20.17
C ARG A 316 8.93 -11.14 -19.97
N GLU A 317 9.79 -10.84 -19.00
CA GLU A 317 10.97 -11.62 -18.63
C GLU A 317 10.59 -12.86 -17.82
N ASP A 318 9.43 -12.83 -17.12
CA ASP A 318 8.94 -13.96 -16.32
C ASP A 318 7.42 -14.15 -16.45
N LYS A 319 7.02 -14.80 -17.51
CA LYS A 319 5.61 -15.07 -17.80
C LYS A 319 4.92 -16.04 -16.80
N ARG A 320 5.70 -16.68 -15.90
CA ARG A 320 5.14 -17.61 -14.93
C ARG A 320 4.43 -16.90 -13.78
N ALA A 321 4.81 -15.65 -13.49
CA ALA A 321 4.24 -14.87 -12.39
C ALA A 321 2.70 -14.79 -12.46
N ILE A 322 2.14 -14.55 -13.65
CA ILE A 322 0.68 -14.49 -13.85
C ILE A 322 -0.01 -15.81 -13.48
N LEU A 323 0.60 -16.98 -13.77
CA LEU A 323 0.05 -18.28 -13.40
C LEU A 323 0.03 -18.48 -11.89
N GLY A 324 1.05 -17.95 -11.19
CA GLY A 324 1.11 -17.97 -9.72
C GLY A 324 0.00 -17.15 -9.09
N GLU A 325 -0.26 -16.00 -9.63
CA GLU A 325 -1.32 -15.12 -9.14
C GLU A 325 -2.70 -15.76 -9.34
N PHE A 326 -2.98 -16.30 -10.50
CA PHE A 326 -4.22 -17.07 -10.74
C PHE A 326 -4.36 -18.23 -9.77
N GLY A 327 -3.29 -19.02 -9.55
CA GLY A 327 -3.28 -20.12 -8.60
C GLY A 327 -3.58 -19.69 -7.17
N TYR A 328 -3.00 -18.58 -6.74
CA TYR A 328 -3.19 -18.00 -5.42
C TYR A 328 -4.64 -17.54 -5.19
N TYR A 329 -5.21 -16.77 -6.10
CA TYR A 329 -6.60 -16.31 -5.98
C TYR A 329 -7.61 -17.43 -6.11
N PHE A 330 -7.33 -18.44 -6.93
CA PHE A 330 -8.18 -19.63 -7.05
C PHE A 330 -8.19 -20.44 -5.74
N GLU A 331 -7.04 -20.61 -5.10
CA GLU A 331 -6.96 -21.25 -3.78
C GLU A 331 -7.72 -20.45 -2.71
N LYS A 332 -7.57 -19.13 -2.70
CA LYS A 332 -8.36 -18.26 -1.79
C LYS A 332 -9.86 -18.37 -2.01
N LEU A 333 -10.30 -18.45 -3.26
CA LEU A 333 -11.72 -18.62 -3.59
C LEU A 333 -12.26 -19.93 -3.02
N ILE A 334 -11.52 -21.03 -3.17
CA ILE A 334 -11.92 -22.34 -2.65
C ILE A 334 -11.97 -22.33 -1.12
N LYS A 335 -10.96 -21.77 -0.45
CA LYS A 335 -10.87 -21.78 1.01
C LYS A 335 -11.87 -20.85 1.69
N ASN A 336 -12.08 -19.68 1.13
CA ASN A 336 -12.79 -18.57 1.81
C ASN A 336 -14.16 -18.27 1.18
N GLY A 337 -14.50 -18.86 0.03
CA GLY A 337 -15.73 -18.55 -0.72
C GLY A 337 -15.79 -17.10 -1.25
N LYS A 338 -14.70 -16.35 -1.14
CA LYS A 338 -14.63 -14.92 -1.53
C LYS A 338 -13.34 -14.65 -2.31
N LEU A 339 -13.47 -13.90 -3.41
CA LEU A 339 -12.37 -13.35 -4.21
C LEU A 339 -11.94 -11.97 -3.65
N ASN A 340 -11.77 -11.84 -2.33
CA ASN A 340 -11.18 -10.63 -1.80
C ASN A 340 -9.66 -10.81 -1.77
N PRO A 341 -8.91 -9.92 -2.46
CA PRO A 341 -7.46 -9.88 -2.32
C PRO A 341 -7.05 -9.41 -0.94
#